data_4cecc38cec3b691d4c6f759016139a3b
#
_entry.id   4cecc38cec3b691d4c6f759016139a3b
#
_cell.length_a   1.000
_cell.length_b   1.000
_cell.length_c   1.000
_cell.angle_alpha   90.00
_cell.angle_beta   90.00
_cell.angle_gamma   90.00
#
_symmetry.space_group_name_H-M   'P 1'
#
loop_
_entity.id
_entity.type
_entity.pdbx_description
1 polymer ?
#
loop_
_entity_poly.entity_id
_entity_poly.type
_entity_poly.pdbx_seq_one_letter_code
_entity_poly.pdbx_strand_id
1 'polypeptide(L)'
;MAAKPKTEKFPVHNRWTNAVQFTASIVVTPDMSYGVKLGLAVQWGVENGANLSGANLSGAYLSGANLRGAYLRGAYLSDANLSDAYLSGANLRVANLSGANLRGANLRDAYLSDANLSGAKIKRAFASLPRSDGYNFLGVETEAGELMISAGCRWLSPEQYRAHIASEYPDTDKAKETLRIIEFIEGRADDLGYAPAKIEQAA
;
A
#
# COMPACT_ATOMS: atom_id res chain seq x y z
N MET A 1 -13.22 29.79 -24.01
CA MET A 1 -13.47 28.46 -24.61
C MET A 1 -12.57 27.46 -23.91
N ALA A 2 -13.13 26.39 -23.35
CA ALA A 2 -12.29 25.32 -22.78
C ALA A 2 -11.49 24.64 -23.90
N ALA A 3 -10.20 24.46 -23.70
CA ALA A 3 -9.33 23.83 -24.70
C ALA A 3 -9.76 22.36 -24.90
N LYS A 4 -9.77 21.92 -26.19
CA LYS A 4 -10.20 20.55 -26.52
C LYS A 4 -9.22 19.52 -26.00
N PRO A 5 -9.71 18.38 -25.44
CA PRO A 5 -8.88 17.26 -25.08
C PRO A 5 -8.05 16.75 -26.27
N LYS A 6 -6.81 16.36 -26.03
CA LYS A 6 -5.93 15.71 -27.02
C LYS A 6 -5.32 14.44 -26.48
N THR A 7 -5.02 13.49 -27.35
CA THR A 7 -4.23 12.31 -26.97
C THR A 7 -2.75 12.68 -26.96
N GLU A 8 -2.06 12.30 -25.87
CA GLU A 8 -0.63 12.52 -25.68
C GLU A 8 0.06 11.17 -25.38
N LYS A 9 1.26 11.00 -25.91
CA LYS A 9 2.16 9.90 -25.54
C LYS A 9 2.95 10.31 -24.31
N PHE A 10 2.72 9.63 -23.19
CA PHE A 10 3.32 9.95 -21.89
C PHE A 10 4.26 8.82 -21.44
N PRO A 11 5.58 9.08 -21.35
CA PRO A 11 6.55 8.07 -20.89
C PRO A 11 6.52 7.92 -19.38
N VAL A 12 6.57 6.69 -18.91
CA VAL A 12 6.81 6.35 -17.51
C VAL A 12 8.20 5.77 -17.38
N HIS A 13 9.00 6.33 -16.47
CA HIS A 13 10.42 6.04 -16.35
C HIS A 13 10.73 5.14 -15.15
N ASN A 14 11.79 4.36 -15.27
CA ASN A 14 12.40 3.64 -14.16
C ASN A 14 13.15 4.62 -13.25
N ARG A 15 12.99 4.46 -11.93
CA ARG A 15 13.57 5.38 -10.93
C ARG A 15 15.11 5.34 -10.83
N TRP A 16 15.71 4.20 -11.19
CA TRP A 16 17.17 4.03 -11.07
C TRP A 16 17.91 4.30 -12.38
N THR A 17 17.35 3.83 -13.49
CA THR A 17 18.02 3.94 -14.79
C THR A 17 17.57 5.13 -15.61
N ASN A 18 16.46 5.77 -15.23
CA ASN A 18 15.75 6.78 -15.99
C ASN A 18 15.32 6.33 -17.41
N ALA A 19 15.42 5.04 -17.70
CA ALA A 19 14.93 4.50 -18.96
C ALA A 19 13.40 4.49 -19.00
N VAL A 20 12.83 4.68 -20.16
CA VAL A 20 11.37 4.56 -20.37
C VAL A 20 10.98 3.09 -20.20
N GLN A 21 10.11 2.80 -19.24
CA GLN A 21 9.57 1.45 -19.03
C GLN A 21 8.41 1.16 -19.98
N PHE A 22 7.54 2.12 -20.17
CA PHE A 22 6.47 2.08 -21.16
C PHE A 22 6.01 3.51 -21.49
N THR A 23 5.25 3.62 -22.58
CA THR A 23 4.65 4.89 -23.00
C THR A 23 3.15 4.74 -23.09
N ALA A 24 2.43 5.42 -22.22
CA ALA A 24 0.97 5.43 -22.20
C ALA A 24 0.38 6.36 -23.27
N SER A 25 -0.79 6.01 -23.78
CA SER A 25 -1.61 6.91 -24.60
C SER A 25 -2.72 7.47 -23.72
N ILE A 26 -2.57 8.72 -23.28
CA ILE A 26 -3.52 9.36 -22.36
C ILE A 26 -4.23 10.54 -23.00
N VAL A 27 -5.46 10.81 -22.57
CA VAL A 27 -6.19 12.00 -22.98
C VAL A 27 -5.92 13.12 -21.98
N VAL A 28 -5.43 14.25 -22.46
CA VAL A 28 -5.02 15.38 -21.62
C VAL A 28 -5.71 16.67 -22.01
N THR A 29 -5.86 17.56 -21.01
CA THR A 29 -6.20 18.97 -21.20
C THR A 29 -5.00 19.84 -20.82
N PRO A 30 -4.89 21.08 -21.31
CA PRO A 30 -3.71 21.93 -21.05
C PRO A 30 -3.46 22.26 -19.58
N ASP A 31 -4.49 22.20 -18.74
CA ASP A 31 -4.48 22.50 -17.33
C ASP A 31 -4.10 21.30 -16.43
N MET A 32 -3.97 20.09 -17.00
CA MET A 32 -3.57 18.92 -16.22
C MET A 32 -2.15 19.04 -15.69
N SER A 33 -2.01 18.87 -14.37
CA SER A 33 -0.70 18.79 -13.73
C SER A 33 0.05 17.52 -14.13
N TYR A 34 1.39 17.52 -13.92
CA TYR A 34 2.22 16.34 -14.18
C TYR A 34 1.72 15.12 -13.39
N GLY A 35 1.38 15.29 -12.10
CA GLY A 35 0.87 14.20 -11.26
C GLY A 35 -0.42 13.58 -11.78
N VAL A 36 -1.33 14.39 -12.34
CA VAL A 36 -2.56 13.89 -12.97
C VAL A 36 -2.25 13.10 -14.23
N LYS A 37 -1.40 13.62 -15.11
CA LYS A 37 -0.97 12.90 -16.32
C LYS A 37 -0.26 11.59 -15.98
N LEU A 38 0.61 11.61 -14.97
CA LEU A 38 1.29 10.41 -14.48
C LEU A 38 0.28 9.39 -13.94
N GLY A 39 -0.71 9.83 -13.16
CA GLY A 39 -1.80 8.97 -12.67
C GLY A 39 -2.57 8.29 -13.79
N LEU A 40 -2.95 9.04 -14.84
CA LEU A 40 -3.61 8.48 -16.03
C LEU A 40 -2.71 7.48 -16.77
N ALA A 41 -1.42 7.79 -16.88
CA ALA A 41 -0.45 6.89 -17.51
C ALA A 41 -0.28 5.57 -16.73
N VAL A 42 -0.29 5.63 -15.40
CA VAL A 42 -0.24 4.45 -14.53
C VAL A 42 -1.48 3.59 -14.70
N GLN A 43 -2.68 4.20 -14.69
CA GLN A 43 -3.94 3.47 -14.89
C GLN A 43 -3.95 2.79 -16.26
N TRP A 44 -3.60 3.52 -17.31
CA TRP A 44 -3.44 2.97 -18.65
C TRP A 44 -2.45 1.79 -18.67
N GLY A 45 -1.31 1.94 -17.99
CA GLY A 45 -0.30 0.90 -17.88
C GLY A 45 -0.84 -0.38 -17.22
N VAL A 46 -1.55 -0.25 -16.10
CA VAL A 46 -2.17 -1.39 -15.40
C VAL A 46 -3.19 -2.09 -16.28
N GLU A 47 -4.07 -1.34 -16.95
CA GLU A 47 -5.08 -1.89 -17.86
C GLU A 47 -4.46 -2.63 -19.07
N ASN A 48 -3.26 -2.22 -19.49
CA ASN A 48 -2.52 -2.82 -20.60
C ASN A 48 -1.41 -3.81 -20.14
N GLY A 49 -1.43 -4.23 -18.87
CA GLY A 49 -0.52 -5.24 -18.32
C GLY A 49 0.94 -4.78 -18.16
N ALA A 50 1.19 -3.47 -18.10
CA ALA A 50 2.53 -2.95 -17.92
C ALA A 50 3.12 -3.34 -16.56
N ASN A 51 4.42 -3.68 -16.54
CA ASN A 51 5.16 -3.89 -15.31
C ASN A 51 5.64 -2.54 -14.77
N LEU A 52 5.12 -2.17 -13.59
CA LEU A 52 5.44 -0.92 -12.89
C LEU A 52 6.58 -1.10 -11.84
N SER A 53 7.25 -2.26 -11.83
CA SER A 53 8.34 -2.50 -10.87
C SER A 53 9.48 -1.51 -11.09
N GLY A 54 9.86 -0.79 -10.01
CA GLY A 54 10.88 0.24 -10.08
C GLY A 54 10.47 1.51 -10.83
N ALA A 55 9.22 1.68 -11.20
CA ALA A 55 8.73 2.90 -11.85
C ALA A 55 8.86 4.12 -10.92
N ASN A 56 9.17 5.28 -11.49
CA ASN A 56 9.09 6.55 -10.79
C ASN A 56 7.67 7.12 -10.88
N LEU A 57 6.91 6.98 -9.81
CA LEU A 57 5.51 7.38 -9.67
C LEU A 57 5.34 8.44 -8.57
N SER A 58 6.42 9.15 -8.23
CA SER A 58 6.41 10.18 -7.19
C SER A 58 5.40 11.28 -7.51
N GLY A 59 4.56 11.62 -6.54
CA GLY A 59 3.54 12.64 -6.69
C GLY A 59 2.40 12.30 -7.66
N ALA A 60 2.27 11.04 -8.10
CA ALA A 60 1.19 10.61 -8.99
C ALA A 60 -0.19 10.78 -8.32
N TYR A 61 -1.17 11.27 -9.08
CA TYR A 61 -2.57 11.35 -8.65
C TYR A 61 -3.29 10.05 -9.00
N LEU A 62 -3.41 9.16 -7.99
CA LEU A 62 -3.96 7.80 -8.11
C LEU A 62 -5.18 7.60 -7.19
N SER A 63 -5.84 8.70 -6.79
CA SER A 63 -7.05 8.62 -5.96
C SER A 63 -8.13 7.80 -6.67
N GLY A 64 -8.68 6.79 -5.98
CA GLY A 64 -9.68 5.87 -6.52
C GLY A 64 -9.18 4.94 -7.63
N ALA A 65 -7.89 4.96 -7.98
CA ALA A 65 -7.34 4.15 -9.07
C ALA A 65 -7.47 2.65 -8.81
N ASN A 66 -7.79 1.89 -9.86
CA ASN A 66 -7.78 0.43 -9.78
C ASN A 66 -6.36 -0.10 -10.05
N LEU A 67 -5.67 -0.46 -8.98
CA LEU A 67 -4.31 -1.00 -8.97
C LEU A 67 -4.26 -2.43 -8.42
N ARG A 68 -5.39 -3.15 -8.50
CA ARG A 68 -5.48 -4.55 -8.01
C ARG A 68 -4.47 -5.43 -8.72
N GLY A 69 -3.69 -6.17 -7.94
CA GLY A 69 -2.67 -7.09 -8.46
C GLY A 69 -1.53 -6.41 -9.21
N ALA A 70 -1.43 -5.08 -9.20
CA ALA A 70 -0.40 -4.35 -9.95
C ALA A 70 1.02 -4.72 -9.49
N TYR A 71 1.95 -4.84 -10.44
CA TYR A 71 3.37 -5.08 -10.17
C TYR A 71 4.08 -3.76 -9.85
N LEU A 72 4.13 -3.41 -8.56
CA LEU A 72 4.72 -2.15 -8.04
C LEU A 72 5.97 -2.39 -7.20
N ARG A 73 6.60 -3.56 -7.31
CA ARG A 73 7.79 -3.89 -6.53
C ARG A 73 8.88 -2.85 -6.73
N GLY A 74 9.35 -2.24 -5.62
CA GLY A 74 10.40 -1.22 -5.66
C GLY A 74 10.00 0.07 -6.38
N ALA A 75 8.72 0.29 -6.71
CA ALA A 75 8.26 1.54 -7.29
C ALA A 75 8.45 2.72 -6.31
N TYR A 76 8.65 3.91 -6.86
CA TYR A 76 8.80 5.14 -6.10
C TYR A 76 7.47 5.89 -6.10
N LEU A 77 6.72 5.77 -5.02
CA LEU A 77 5.38 6.33 -4.80
C LEU A 77 5.39 7.41 -3.72
N SER A 78 6.56 8.02 -3.47
CA SER A 78 6.64 9.09 -2.46
C SER A 78 5.70 10.23 -2.82
N ASP A 79 4.99 10.72 -1.81
CA ASP A 79 4.01 11.81 -1.94
C ASP A 79 2.86 11.56 -2.94
N ALA A 80 2.69 10.32 -3.42
CA ALA A 80 1.59 9.98 -4.31
C ALA A 80 0.25 10.07 -3.58
N ASN A 81 -0.77 10.52 -4.25
CA ASN A 81 -2.14 10.46 -3.75
C ASN A 81 -2.79 9.13 -4.15
N LEU A 82 -2.83 8.20 -3.22
CA LEU A 82 -3.44 6.87 -3.33
C LEU A 82 -4.74 6.77 -2.52
N SER A 83 -5.36 7.91 -2.14
CA SER A 83 -6.60 7.89 -1.38
C SER A 83 -7.68 7.10 -2.13
N ASP A 84 -8.40 6.24 -1.40
CA ASP A 84 -9.47 5.38 -1.92
C ASP A 84 -9.03 4.43 -3.05
N ALA A 85 -7.73 4.27 -3.31
CA ALA A 85 -7.22 3.39 -4.34
C ALA A 85 -7.46 1.91 -4.01
N TYR A 86 -7.73 1.11 -5.03
CA TYR A 86 -7.87 -0.33 -4.92
C TYR A 86 -6.51 -1.00 -5.15
N LEU A 87 -5.82 -1.36 -4.07
CA LEU A 87 -4.48 -1.97 -4.07
C LEU A 87 -4.50 -3.45 -3.66
N SER A 88 -5.69 -4.07 -3.63
CA SER A 88 -5.79 -5.47 -3.18
C SER A 88 -4.94 -6.41 -4.05
N GLY A 89 -4.11 -7.23 -3.40
CA GLY A 89 -3.18 -8.14 -4.05
C GLY A 89 -2.01 -7.47 -4.79
N ALA A 90 -1.86 -6.15 -4.72
CA ALA A 90 -0.74 -5.45 -5.38
C ALA A 90 0.61 -5.82 -4.75
N ASN A 91 1.64 -5.97 -5.58
CA ASN A 91 2.99 -6.22 -5.11
C ASN A 91 3.73 -4.90 -4.88
N LEU A 92 3.75 -4.43 -3.65
CA LEU A 92 4.41 -3.21 -3.17
C LEU A 92 5.71 -3.51 -2.40
N ARG A 93 6.28 -4.72 -2.54
CA ARG A 93 7.52 -5.07 -1.82
C ARG A 93 8.63 -4.09 -2.16
N VAL A 94 9.34 -3.62 -1.13
CA VAL A 94 10.46 -2.66 -1.28
C VAL A 94 10.05 -1.33 -1.95
N ALA A 95 8.75 -1.06 -2.10
CA ALA A 95 8.27 0.20 -2.66
C ALA A 95 8.52 1.37 -1.69
N ASN A 96 8.77 2.55 -2.22
CA ASN A 96 8.83 3.77 -1.41
C ASN A 96 7.48 4.48 -1.44
N LEU A 97 6.75 4.43 -0.34
CA LEU A 97 5.46 5.08 -0.10
C LEU A 97 5.57 6.25 0.91
N SER A 98 6.80 6.76 1.12
CA SER A 98 6.99 7.85 2.08
C SER A 98 6.14 9.06 1.73
N GLY A 99 5.42 9.61 2.70
CA GLY A 99 4.52 10.74 2.50
C GLY A 99 3.26 10.46 1.67
N ALA A 100 3.09 9.26 1.13
CA ALA A 100 1.93 8.92 0.30
C ALA A 100 0.62 9.05 1.09
N ASN A 101 -0.43 9.52 0.43
CA ASN A 101 -1.77 9.53 0.99
C ASN A 101 -2.48 8.20 0.68
N LEU A 102 -2.59 7.33 1.66
CA LEU A 102 -3.24 6.01 1.58
C LEU A 102 -4.61 5.98 2.29
N ARG A 103 -5.20 7.14 2.60
CA ARG A 103 -6.50 7.21 3.27
C ARG A 103 -7.56 6.49 2.45
N GLY A 104 -8.30 5.58 3.08
CA GLY A 104 -9.34 4.80 2.42
C GLY A 104 -8.84 3.77 1.38
N ALA A 105 -7.53 3.67 1.17
CA ALA A 105 -6.98 2.70 0.22
C ALA A 105 -7.23 1.26 0.68
N ASN A 106 -7.69 0.42 -0.25
CA ASN A 106 -7.86 -1.01 -0.01
C ASN A 106 -6.55 -1.76 -0.25
N LEU A 107 -5.83 -2.06 0.82
CA LEU A 107 -4.56 -2.79 0.82
C LEU A 107 -4.73 -4.30 1.11
N ARG A 108 -5.95 -4.83 1.03
CA ARG A 108 -6.21 -6.24 1.34
C ARG A 108 -5.33 -7.14 0.48
N ASP A 109 -4.65 -8.12 1.11
CA ASP A 109 -3.74 -9.06 0.46
C ASP A 109 -2.59 -8.40 -0.33
N ALA A 110 -2.32 -7.11 -0.13
CA ALA A 110 -1.18 -6.43 -0.72
C ALA A 110 0.15 -6.89 -0.08
N TYR A 111 1.18 -7.02 -0.91
CA TYR A 111 2.52 -7.39 -0.47
C TYR A 111 3.31 -6.12 -0.12
N LEU A 112 3.51 -5.85 1.16
CA LEU A 112 4.17 -4.63 1.68
C LEU A 112 5.53 -4.90 2.35
N SER A 113 6.10 -6.12 2.23
CA SER A 113 7.38 -6.41 2.87
C SER A 113 8.44 -5.40 2.43
N ASP A 114 9.12 -4.84 3.43
CA ASP A 114 10.19 -3.84 3.25
C ASP A 114 9.75 -2.55 2.52
N ALA A 115 8.44 -2.30 2.39
CA ALA A 115 7.95 -1.04 1.88
C ALA A 115 8.20 0.08 2.89
N ASN A 116 8.67 1.23 2.40
CA ASN A 116 8.84 2.42 3.22
C ASN A 116 7.52 3.20 3.30
N LEU A 117 6.86 3.18 4.44
CA LEU A 117 5.61 3.90 4.73
C LEU A 117 5.82 5.13 5.62
N SER A 118 7.07 5.61 5.81
CA SER A 118 7.34 6.73 6.69
C SER A 118 6.59 7.99 6.22
N GLY A 119 5.84 8.61 7.13
CA GLY A 119 5.01 9.78 6.82
C GLY A 119 3.82 9.52 5.91
N ALA A 120 3.54 8.27 5.51
CA ALA A 120 2.33 7.94 4.76
C ALA A 120 1.09 8.27 5.59
N LYS A 121 0.07 8.82 4.93
CA LYS A 121 -1.21 9.16 5.57
C LYS A 121 -2.10 7.91 5.64
N ILE A 122 -1.73 7.02 6.52
CA ILE A 122 -2.59 6.02 7.12
C ILE A 122 -3.12 6.67 8.38
N LYS A 123 -4.23 6.27 8.93
CA LYS A 123 -4.74 6.93 10.15
C LYS A 123 -3.68 6.91 11.24
N ARG A 124 -3.01 5.76 11.47
CA ARG A 124 -1.95 5.62 12.46
C ARG A 124 -1.12 4.34 12.24
N ALA A 125 0.19 4.42 12.45
CA ALA A 125 1.05 3.26 12.62
C ALA A 125 1.43 3.15 14.10
N PHE A 126 1.36 1.94 14.69
CA PHE A 126 1.59 1.73 16.12
C PHE A 126 3.00 1.23 16.42
N ALA A 127 3.45 0.25 15.68
CA ALA A 127 4.76 -0.36 15.90
C ALA A 127 5.27 -1.07 14.65
N SER A 128 6.59 -1.14 14.52
CA SER A 128 7.26 -2.01 13.57
C SER A 128 8.29 -2.84 14.32
N LEU A 129 8.18 -4.16 14.25
CA LEU A 129 9.01 -5.10 14.98
C LEU A 129 9.53 -6.19 14.05
N PRO A 130 10.85 -6.45 14.07
CA PRO A 130 11.40 -7.60 13.38
C PRO A 130 11.15 -8.88 14.18
N ARG A 131 10.87 -9.98 13.46
CA ARG A 131 10.96 -11.33 13.99
C ARG A 131 12.36 -11.90 13.70
N SER A 132 12.80 -12.88 14.47
CA SER A 132 14.15 -13.46 14.39
C SER A 132 14.54 -14.00 13.00
N ASP A 133 13.56 -14.36 12.17
CA ASP A 133 13.76 -14.81 10.78
C ASP A 133 13.78 -13.66 9.75
N GLY A 134 13.84 -12.41 10.21
CA GLY A 134 13.95 -11.22 9.35
C GLY A 134 12.62 -10.68 8.81
N TYR A 135 11.47 -11.24 9.21
CA TYR A 135 10.18 -10.66 8.86
C TYR A 135 9.87 -9.46 9.75
N ASN A 136 9.52 -8.34 9.14
CA ASN A 136 9.01 -7.17 9.85
C ASN A 136 7.49 -7.21 9.98
N PHE A 137 7.00 -6.92 11.18
CA PHE A 137 5.59 -6.76 11.49
C PHE A 137 5.29 -5.29 11.71
N LEU A 138 4.33 -4.75 10.98
CA LEU A 138 3.87 -3.37 11.10
C LEU A 138 2.41 -3.36 11.53
N GLY A 139 2.13 -2.80 12.71
CA GLY A 139 0.77 -2.55 13.18
C GLY A 139 0.28 -1.17 12.77
N VAL A 140 -0.89 -1.10 12.18
CA VAL A 140 -1.50 0.16 11.72
C VAL A 140 -2.98 0.22 12.08
N GLU A 141 -3.47 1.43 12.35
CA GLU A 141 -4.90 1.73 12.35
C GLU A 141 -5.31 2.21 10.97
N THR A 142 -6.29 1.55 10.39
CA THR A 142 -6.91 1.99 9.14
C THR A 142 -7.82 3.19 9.40
N GLU A 143 -8.22 3.89 8.35
CA GLU A 143 -9.22 4.98 8.48
C GLU A 143 -10.60 4.46 8.93
N ALA A 144 -10.89 3.18 8.69
CA ALA A 144 -12.10 2.52 9.21
C ALA A 144 -12.02 2.24 10.73
N GLY A 145 -10.88 2.51 11.36
CA GLY A 145 -10.67 2.24 12.79
C GLY A 145 -10.35 0.78 13.08
N GLU A 146 -9.83 0.03 12.12
CA GLU A 146 -9.40 -1.35 12.29
C GLU A 146 -7.91 -1.41 12.60
N LEU A 147 -7.52 -2.24 13.55
CA LEU A 147 -6.12 -2.60 13.77
C LEU A 147 -5.73 -3.71 12.81
N MET A 148 -4.79 -3.42 11.92
CA MET A 148 -4.26 -4.37 10.95
C MET A 148 -2.76 -4.56 11.17
N ILE A 149 -2.28 -5.76 10.89
CA ILE A 149 -0.87 -6.12 10.97
C ILE A 149 -0.40 -6.57 9.59
N SER A 150 0.63 -5.90 9.09
CA SER A 150 1.35 -6.30 7.89
C SER A 150 2.58 -7.11 8.27
N ALA A 151 2.76 -8.32 7.72
CA ALA A 151 4.00 -9.08 7.85
C ALA A 151 4.24 -9.93 6.60
N GLY A 152 5.35 -9.69 5.94
CA GLY A 152 5.66 -10.32 4.66
C GLY A 152 4.57 -10.03 3.63
N CYS A 153 3.91 -11.08 3.15
CA CYS A 153 2.81 -10.95 2.18
C CYS A 153 1.42 -10.88 2.82
N ARG A 154 1.31 -10.78 4.15
CA ARG A 154 0.04 -10.84 4.86
C ARG A 154 -0.35 -9.48 5.38
N TRP A 155 -1.66 -9.22 5.31
CA TRP A 155 -2.33 -8.05 5.87
C TRP A 155 -3.58 -8.56 6.61
N LEU A 156 -3.45 -8.79 7.90
CA LEU A 156 -4.45 -9.48 8.71
C LEU A 156 -4.72 -8.68 9.99
N SER A 157 -5.95 -8.84 10.54
CA SER A 157 -6.20 -8.40 11.92
C SER A 157 -5.42 -9.26 12.92
N PRO A 158 -5.21 -8.80 14.15
CA PRO A 158 -4.59 -9.62 15.21
C PRO A 158 -5.27 -10.98 15.40
N GLU A 159 -6.61 -11.01 15.35
CA GLU A 159 -7.39 -12.24 15.46
C GLU A 159 -7.15 -13.20 14.29
N GLN A 160 -7.18 -12.67 13.07
CA GLN A 160 -6.87 -13.46 11.86
C GLN A 160 -5.43 -14.00 11.89
N TYR A 161 -4.47 -13.23 12.45
CA TYR A 161 -3.11 -13.71 12.63
C TYR A 161 -3.03 -14.87 13.62
N ARG A 162 -3.74 -14.78 14.75
CA ARG A 162 -3.81 -15.88 15.73
C ARG A 162 -4.40 -17.14 15.11
N ALA A 163 -5.49 -17.01 14.36
CA ALA A 163 -6.11 -18.13 13.66
C ALA A 163 -5.14 -18.76 12.64
N HIS A 164 -4.43 -17.91 11.87
CA HIS A 164 -3.42 -18.37 10.92
C HIS A 164 -2.26 -19.13 11.61
N ILE A 165 -1.74 -18.63 12.74
CA ILE A 165 -0.69 -19.30 13.51
C ILE A 165 -1.17 -20.66 13.99
N ALA A 166 -2.39 -20.73 14.55
CA ALA A 166 -2.97 -21.96 15.06
C ALA A 166 -3.16 -23.03 13.96
N SER A 167 -3.44 -22.59 12.72
CA SER A 167 -3.61 -23.49 11.57
C SER A 167 -2.29 -23.96 10.97
N GLU A 168 -1.33 -23.04 10.76
CA GLU A 168 -0.18 -23.31 9.92
C GLU A 168 1.06 -23.83 10.67
N TYR A 169 1.28 -23.34 11.89
CA TYR A 169 2.49 -23.68 12.65
C TYR A 169 2.30 -23.57 14.18
N PRO A 170 1.29 -24.29 14.73
CA PRO A 170 1.01 -24.26 16.17
C PRO A 170 2.23 -24.76 16.96
N ASP A 171 2.36 -24.27 18.20
CA ASP A 171 3.35 -24.72 19.21
C ASP A 171 4.83 -24.57 18.83
N THR A 172 5.15 -23.93 17.72
CA THR A 172 6.53 -23.64 17.31
C THR A 172 7.09 -22.40 18.03
N ASP A 173 8.42 -22.28 18.12
CA ASP A 173 9.04 -21.06 18.62
C ASP A 173 8.72 -19.84 17.76
N LYS A 174 8.58 -20.06 16.46
CA LYS A 174 8.09 -19.06 15.52
C LYS A 174 6.68 -18.57 15.85
N ALA A 175 5.77 -19.48 16.22
CA ALA A 175 4.43 -19.13 16.70
C ALA A 175 4.48 -18.27 17.95
N LYS A 176 5.25 -18.69 18.95
CA LYS A 176 5.40 -17.98 20.22
C LYS A 176 5.97 -16.57 20.03
N GLU A 177 6.99 -16.43 19.19
CA GLU A 177 7.58 -15.12 18.86
C GLU A 177 6.57 -14.22 18.14
N THR A 178 5.84 -14.77 17.16
CA THR A 178 4.81 -14.00 16.42
C THR A 178 3.69 -13.53 17.34
N LEU A 179 3.21 -14.39 18.26
CA LEU A 179 2.17 -14.02 19.22
C LEU A 179 2.61 -12.87 20.13
N ARG A 180 3.87 -12.89 20.62
CA ARG A 180 4.42 -11.79 21.43
C ARG A 180 4.50 -10.47 20.65
N ILE A 181 4.84 -10.53 19.35
CA ILE A 181 4.86 -9.35 18.49
C ILE A 181 3.45 -8.79 18.32
N ILE A 182 2.44 -9.65 18.10
CA ILE A 182 1.04 -9.24 18.00
C ILE A 182 0.57 -8.58 19.29
N GLU A 183 0.83 -9.20 20.45
CA GLU A 183 0.49 -8.65 21.77
C GLU A 183 1.14 -7.29 22.01
N PHE A 184 2.41 -7.13 21.61
CA PHE A 184 3.09 -5.84 21.71
C PHE A 184 2.45 -4.77 20.81
N ILE A 185 2.07 -5.12 19.57
CA ILE A 185 1.40 -4.19 18.66
C ILE A 185 0.04 -3.75 19.23
N GLU A 186 -0.74 -4.68 19.77
CA GLU A 186 -2.02 -4.38 20.42
C GLU A 186 -1.82 -3.48 21.64
N GLY A 187 -0.88 -3.80 22.51
CA GLY A 187 -0.56 -2.98 23.68
C GLY A 187 -0.12 -1.56 23.29
N ARG A 188 0.67 -1.40 22.23
CA ARG A 188 1.03 -0.08 21.71
C ARG A 188 -0.15 0.66 21.11
N ALA A 189 -1.07 -0.05 20.48
CA ALA A 189 -2.31 0.52 19.97
C ALA A 189 -3.16 1.07 21.13
N ASP A 190 -3.33 0.30 22.20
CA ASP A 190 -4.07 0.69 23.40
C ASP A 190 -3.41 1.90 24.09
N ASP A 191 -2.10 1.89 24.31
CA ASP A 191 -1.33 3.00 24.87
C ASP A 191 -1.52 4.31 24.10
N LEU A 192 -1.70 4.23 22.79
CA LEU A 192 -1.92 5.35 21.91
C LEU A 192 -3.40 5.72 21.74
N GLY A 193 -4.29 5.11 22.54
CA GLY A 193 -5.71 5.37 22.55
C GLY A 193 -6.46 4.82 21.34
N TYR A 194 -6.00 3.68 20.82
CA TYR A 194 -6.79 2.91 19.87
C TYR A 194 -8.02 2.35 20.61
N ALA A 195 -9.19 2.59 20.04
CA ALA A 195 -10.42 1.93 20.47
C ALA A 195 -10.98 1.19 19.25
N PRO A 196 -11.05 -0.14 19.28
CA PRO A 196 -11.63 -0.89 18.18
C PRO A 196 -13.06 -0.41 17.93
N ALA A 197 -13.40 -0.21 16.65
CA ALA A 197 -14.78 0.08 16.30
C ALA A 197 -15.64 -1.06 16.88
N LYS A 198 -16.65 -0.72 17.67
CA LYS A 198 -17.60 -1.72 18.16
C LYS A 198 -18.25 -2.36 16.96
N ILE A 199 -17.92 -3.63 16.70
CA ILE A 199 -18.67 -4.44 15.76
C ILE A 199 -20.05 -4.61 16.41
N GLU A 200 -21.03 -3.83 15.98
CA GLU A 200 -22.43 -4.15 16.28
C GLU A 200 -22.67 -5.53 15.64
N GLN A 201 -22.69 -6.55 16.47
CA GLN A 201 -23.16 -7.86 16.06
C GLN A 201 -24.60 -7.64 15.61
N ALA A 202 -24.82 -7.69 14.30
CA ALA A 202 -26.16 -7.77 13.74
C ALA A 202 -26.80 -9.06 14.31
N ALA A 203 -27.83 -8.87 15.12
CA ALA A 203 -28.63 -9.93 15.71
C ALA A 203 -29.48 -10.63 14.63
#